data_e10ae41b5e4a56b359e5952d45e6f757
#
_entry.id   e10ae41b5e4a56b359e5952d45e6f757
#
_cell.length_a   1.000
_cell.length_b   1.000
_cell.length_c   1.000
_cell.angle_alpha   90.00
_cell.angle_beta   90.00
_cell.angle_gamma   90.00
#
_symmetry.space_group_name_H-M   'P 1'
#
loop_
_entity.id
_entity.type
_entity.pdbx_description
1 polymer ?
#
loop_
_entity_poly.entity_id
_entity_poly.type
_entity_poly.pdbx_seq_one_letter_code
_entity_poly.pdbx_strand_id
1 'polypeptide(L)'
;FFFTPTPAYEIASCLVGSEMCIRDSDIIRAQDADLIFWNGLNLELWFEQFVCNLSDVPGVTLTDGITPMGIAEGEYAGKPNPHAWMSLSSALIYVDNITSAFARHDPQNADIYRANAAAYKTKISQTIEPLKDAILAVPEDQRWLVSCEGAFSYLIRDYNMKELYLWPMNADAQGTPQQVRKVIDGVRDNNIPAVFCESTVSQAPAQQVARETGSTYGGVLYVDSLTEADGPVPTYLDLLRVTSETIAAGLTK
;
A
#
# COMPACT_ATOMS: atom_id res chain seq x y z
N PHE A 1 -11.36 -4.54 -9.15
CA PHE A 1 -10.51 -5.47 -9.93
C PHE A 1 -11.45 -6.27 -10.82
N PHE A 2 -11.42 -6.03 -12.12
CA PHE A 2 -12.16 -6.81 -13.09
C PHE A 2 -11.33 -8.05 -13.46
N PHE A 3 -11.84 -9.25 -13.20
CA PHE A 3 -11.22 -10.48 -13.65
C PHE A 3 -11.57 -10.76 -15.11
N THR A 4 -11.00 -9.99 -16.02
CA THR A 4 -10.71 -10.41 -17.39
C THR A 4 -9.20 -10.27 -17.58
N PRO A 5 -8.53 -11.13 -18.38
CA PRO A 5 -7.11 -10.98 -18.64
C PRO A 5 -6.85 -9.79 -19.56
N THR A 6 -7.00 -8.60 -19.00
CA THR A 6 -6.54 -7.35 -19.61
C THR A 6 -5.15 -7.05 -19.04
N PRO A 7 -4.18 -6.62 -19.84
CA PRO A 7 -2.82 -6.41 -19.35
C PRO A 7 -2.79 -5.44 -18.17
N ALA A 8 -2.04 -5.77 -17.13
CA ALA A 8 -1.95 -5.04 -15.86
C ALA A 8 -1.59 -3.54 -16.00
N TYR A 9 -1.00 -3.13 -17.11
CA TYR A 9 -0.61 -1.73 -17.36
C TYR A 9 -1.79 -0.77 -17.62
N GLU A 10 -2.96 -1.25 -18.04
CA GLU A 10 -4.14 -0.39 -18.22
C GLU A 10 -4.81 -0.02 -16.88
N ILE A 11 -4.53 -0.76 -15.82
CA ILE A 11 -5.08 -0.53 -14.48
C ILE A 11 -4.16 0.39 -13.66
N ALA A 12 -2.85 0.29 -13.83
CA ALA A 12 -1.86 1.00 -13.03
C ALA A 12 -1.76 2.52 -13.34
N SER A 13 -2.12 2.96 -14.53
CA SER A 13 -2.01 4.38 -14.92
C SER A 13 -3.06 5.30 -14.31
N CYS A 14 -4.08 4.75 -13.64
CA CYS A 14 -5.16 5.52 -13.03
C CYS A 14 -5.00 5.77 -11.52
N LEU A 15 -3.96 5.24 -10.88
CA LEU A 15 -3.75 5.36 -9.43
C LEU A 15 -2.93 6.59 -9.01
N VAL A 16 -2.39 7.36 -9.95
CA VAL A 16 -1.59 8.53 -9.64
C VAL A 16 -2.42 9.80 -9.81
N GLY A 17 -3.06 10.22 -8.73
CA GLY A 17 -3.28 11.61 -8.37
C GLY A 17 -4.03 12.52 -9.33
N SER A 18 -5.09 12.08 -10.04
CA SER A 18 -6.04 13.03 -10.61
C SER A 18 -7.41 12.40 -10.82
N GLU A 19 -8.44 13.18 -10.53
CA GLU A 19 -9.86 12.85 -10.64
C GLU A 19 -10.34 12.46 -12.06
N MET A 20 -9.46 12.09 -12.99
CA MET A 20 -9.77 12.17 -14.42
C MET A 20 -9.42 10.93 -15.25
N CYS A 21 -9.41 9.73 -14.68
CA CYS A 21 -9.09 8.52 -15.44
C CYS A 21 -10.23 7.52 -15.62
N ILE A 22 -11.49 7.86 -15.29
CA ILE A 22 -12.62 7.01 -15.67
C ILE A 22 -12.96 7.28 -17.12
N ARG A 23 -12.84 6.25 -17.95
CA ARG A 23 -13.32 6.26 -19.32
C ARG A 23 -14.77 5.78 -19.33
N ASP A 24 -15.57 6.22 -20.30
CA ASP A 24 -16.93 5.69 -20.51
C ASP A 24 -16.95 4.16 -20.63
N SER A 25 -15.85 3.56 -21.11
CA SER A 25 -15.65 2.11 -21.17
C SER A 25 -15.59 1.44 -19.79
N ASP A 26 -15.09 2.13 -18.78
CA ASP A 26 -14.98 1.56 -17.41
C ASP A 26 -16.35 1.57 -16.73
N ILE A 27 -17.15 2.59 -17.05
CA ILE A 27 -18.56 2.67 -16.63
C ILE A 27 -19.37 1.49 -17.20
N ILE A 28 -19.22 1.23 -18.50
CA ILE A 28 -19.92 0.13 -19.17
C ILE A 28 -19.50 -1.21 -18.57
N ARG A 29 -18.20 -1.42 -18.35
CA ARG A 29 -17.69 -2.65 -17.71
C ARG A 29 -18.23 -2.82 -16.29
N ALA A 30 -18.34 -1.73 -15.53
CA ALA A 30 -18.88 -1.77 -14.18
C ALA A 30 -20.37 -2.12 -14.14
N GLN A 31 -21.15 -1.69 -15.15
CA GLN A 31 -22.57 -2.03 -15.27
C GLN A 31 -22.81 -3.54 -15.53
N ASP A 32 -21.87 -4.17 -16.22
CA ASP A 32 -21.93 -5.59 -16.58
C ASP A 32 -21.22 -6.50 -15.53
N ALA A 33 -20.74 -5.93 -14.43
CA ALA A 33 -20.05 -6.69 -13.37
C ALA A 33 -21.04 -7.39 -12.44
N ASP A 34 -20.71 -8.61 -12.02
CA ASP A 34 -21.47 -9.36 -11.00
C ASP A 34 -21.18 -8.83 -9.58
N LEU A 35 -20.00 -8.24 -9.35
CA LEU A 35 -19.55 -7.75 -8.06
C LEU A 35 -18.44 -6.72 -8.23
N ILE A 36 -18.48 -5.66 -7.44
CA ILE A 36 -17.47 -4.59 -7.44
C ILE A 36 -16.77 -4.54 -6.08
N PHE A 37 -15.44 -4.44 -6.10
CA PHE A 37 -14.63 -4.21 -4.91
C PHE A 37 -13.93 -2.86 -5.00
N TRP A 38 -13.86 -2.14 -3.88
CA TRP A 38 -13.05 -0.93 -3.72
C TRP A 38 -12.35 -0.93 -2.36
N ASN A 39 -11.27 -0.17 -2.25
CA ASN A 39 -10.50 -0.08 -1.03
C ASN A 39 -11.30 0.58 0.10
N GLY A 40 -11.88 1.75 -0.14
CA GLY A 40 -12.44 2.62 0.89
C GLY A 40 -11.36 3.51 1.52
N LEU A 41 -11.58 3.96 2.77
CA LEU A 41 -10.68 4.88 3.50
C LEU A 41 -10.36 6.17 2.71
N ASN A 42 -11.33 6.67 1.95
CA ASN A 42 -11.25 7.87 1.10
C ASN A 42 -10.29 7.75 -0.10
N LEU A 43 -9.84 6.54 -0.48
CA LEU A 43 -8.98 6.38 -1.67
C LEU A 43 -9.74 6.71 -2.95
N GLU A 44 -10.96 6.15 -3.08
CA GLU A 44 -11.78 6.29 -4.29
C GLU A 44 -13.06 7.11 -4.03
N LEU A 45 -12.95 8.30 -3.42
CA LEU A 45 -14.12 9.16 -3.11
C LEU A 45 -15.01 9.44 -4.32
N TRP A 46 -14.41 9.59 -5.49
CA TRP A 46 -15.12 9.77 -6.76
C TRP A 46 -15.85 8.49 -7.20
N PHE A 47 -15.29 7.31 -6.90
CA PHE A 47 -15.85 6.02 -7.25
C PHE A 47 -17.06 5.67 -6.39
N GLU A 48 -17.07 6.04 -5.12
CA GLU A 48 -18.23 5.87 -4.23
C GLU A 48 -19.47 6.58 -4.78
N GLN A 49 -19.29 7.82 -5.28
CA GLN A 49 -20.38 8.58 -5.93
C GLN A 49 -20.83 7.91 -7.23
N PHE A 50 -19.92 7.25 -7.92
CA PHE A 50 -20.19 6.56 -9.18
C PHE A 50 -20.92 5.23 -8.94
N VAL A 51 -20.47 4.41 -8.00
CA VAL A 51 -21.09 3.12 -7.64
C VAL A 51 -22.49 3.32 -7.06
N CYS A 52 -22.74 4.41 -6.34
CA CYS A 52 -24.10 4.77 -5.91
C CYS A 52 -25.09 4.94 -7.06
N ASN A 53 -24.61 5.23 -8.28
CA ASN A 53 -25.43 5.31 -9.48
C ASN A 53 -25.58 3.96 -10.23
N LEU A 54 -24.81 2.94 -9.84
CA LEU A 54 -24.92 1.57 -10.34
C LEU A 54 -25.81 0.74 -9.41
N SER A 55 -27.09 1.09 -9.33
CA SER A 55 -28.03 0.60 -8.32
C SER A 55 -28.21 -0.93 -8.27
N ASP A 56 -27.80 -1.64 -9.30
CA ASP A 56 -28.06 -3.08 -9.47
C ASP A 56 -26.82 -3.97 -9.27
N VAL A 57 -25.59 -3.38 -9.19
CA VAL A 57 -24.36 -4.14 -8.99
C VAL A 57 -23.93 -4.11 -7.52
N PRO A 58 -23.83 -5.26 -6.85
CA PRO A 58 -23.40 -5.29 -5.47
C PRO A 58 -21.94 -4.86 -5.31
N GLY A 59 -21.69 -4.05 -4.29
CA GLY A 59 -20.38 -3.50 -4.01
C GLY A 59 -19.87 -3.86 -2.61
N VAL A 60 -18.56 -3.98 -2.46
CA VAL A 60 -17.91 -4.36 -1.20
C VAL A 60 -16.68 -3.50 -0.92
N THR A 61 -16.66 -2.89 0.25
CA THR A 61 -15.49 -2.17 0.76
C THR A 61 -14.51 -3.17 1.34
N LEU A 62 -13.28 -3.19 0.82
CA LEU A 62 -12.27 -4.17 1.22
C LEU A 62 -11.67 -3.89 2.60
N THR A 63 -11.74 -2.63 3.07
CA THR A 63 -11.21 -2.21 4.37
C THR A 63 -12.22 -2.31 5.53
N ASP A 64 -13.40 -2.87 5.30
CA ASP A 64 -14.37 -3.09 6.37
C ASP A 64 -13.75 -3.95 7.48
N GLY A 65 -13.89 -3.47 8.74
CA GLY A 65 -13.29 -4.11 9.92
C GLY A 65 -11.85 -3.70 10.22
N ILE A 66 -11.21 -2.89 9.37
CA ILE A 66 -9.89 -2.31 9.67
C ILE A 66 -10.08 -1.02 10.46
N THR A 67 -9.33 -0.87 11.56
CA THR A 67 -9.27 0.39 12.29
C THR A 67 -8.46 1.41 11.49
N PRO A 68 -9.07 2.52 11.03
CA PRO A 68 -8.37 3.51 10.24
C PRO A 68 -7.23 4.18 11.02
N MET A 69 -6.14 4.46 10.33
CA MET A 69 -5.06 5.34 10.82
C MET A 69 -5.18 6.69 10.14
N GLY A 70 -5.03 7.77 10.92
CA GLY A 70 -5.09 9.13 10.39
C GLY A 70 -3.77 9.52 9.74
N ILE A 71 -3.85 10.32 8.67
CA ILE A 71 -2.69 11.01 8.07
C ILE A 71 -2.22 12.05 9.08
N ALA A 72 -0.91 12.04 9.42
CA ALA A 72 -0.39 12.84 10.53
C ALA A 72 -0.26 14.34 10.21
N GLU A 73 -0.03 14.71 8.94
CA GLU A 73 0.26 16.09 8.55
C GLU A 73 -0.17 16.40 7.10
N GLY A 74 -0.06 17.67 6.71
CA GLY A 74 -0.39 18.14 5.36
C GLY A 74 -1.88 18.43 5.16
N GLU A 75 -2.29 18.62 3.92
CA GLU A 75 -3.66 19.00 3.55
C GLU A 75 -4.70 17.95 3.97
N TYR A 76 -4.29 16.70 4.00
CA TYR A 76 -5.14 15.56 4.36
C TYR A 76 -5.03 15.16 5.83
N ALA A 77 -4.39 15.98 6.68
CA ALA A 77 -4.24 15.68 8.11
C ALA A 77 -5.56 15.31 8.79
N GLY A 78 -5.56 14.20 9.55
CA GLY A 78 -6.73 13.67 10.23
C GLY A 78 -7.68 12.85 9.36
N LYS A 79 -7.54 12.86 8.03
CA LYS A 79 -8.29 11.94 7.15
C LYS A 79 -7.69 10.54 7.23
N PRO A 80 -8.49 9.47 6.97
CA PRO A 80 -7.95 8.12 6.93
C PRO A 80 -6.84 7.96 5.90
N ASN A 81 -5.75 7.29 6.28
CA ASN A 81 -4.72 6.83 5.35
C ASN A 81 -5.26 5.60 4.60
N PRO A 82 -5.28 5.58 3.27
CA PRO A 82 -5.88 4.49 2.51
C PRO A 82 -5.01 3.22 2.42
N HIS A 83 -3.70 3.30 2.67
CA HIS A 83 -2.71 2.26 2.36
C HIS A 83 -2.75 1.06 3.34
N ALA A 84 -3.95 0.64 3.75
CA ALA A 84 -4.11 -0.45 4.70
C ALA A 84 -3.61 -1.81 4.17
N TRP A 85 -3.60 -1.99 2.85
CA TRP A 85 -3.08 -3.21 2.20
C TRP A 85 -1.60 -3.49 2.44
N MET A 86 -0.82 -2.51 2.90
CA MET A 86 0.60 -2.70 3.21
C MET A 86 0.86 -3.44 4.53
N SER A 87 -0.15 -3.63 5.35
CA SER A 87 -0.06 -4.30 6.65
C SER A 87 -0.44 -5.78 6.54
N LEU A 88 0.34 -6.65 7.20
CA LEU A 88 0.02 -8.08 7.29
C LEU A 88 -1.36 -8.31 7.91
N SER A 89 -1.63 -7.67 9.03
CA SER A 89 -2.91 -7.84 9.74
C SER A 89 -4.10 -7.39 8.89
N SER A 90 -3.95 -6.29 8.16
CA SER A 90 -4.98 -5.80 7.25
C SER A 90 -5.14 -6.69 6.01
N ALA A 91 -4.04 -7.19 5.44
CA ALA A 91 -4.07 -8.11 4.29
C ALA A 91 -4.98 -9.32 4.52
N LEU A 92 -4.94 -9.89 5.74
CA LEU A 92 -5.81 -11.02 6.10
C LEU A 92 -7.29 -10.61 6.11
N ILE A 93 -7.62 -9.40 6.57
CA ILE A 93 -8.98 -8.85 6.54
C ILE A 93 -9.46 -8.63 5.11
N TYR A 94 -8.62 -8.10 4.22
CA TYR A 94 -8.93 -7.99 2.78
C TYR A 94 -9.31 -9.34 2.19
N VAL A 95 -8.51 -10.39 2.47
CA VAL A 95 -8.80 -11.74 1.98
C VAL A 95 -10.13 -12.26 2.54
N ASP A 96 -10.44 -12.00 3.82
CA ASP A 96 -11.70 -12.42 4.42
C ASP A 96 -12.91 -11.66 3.83
N ASN A 97 -12.79 -10.36 3.56
CA ASN A 97 -13.84 -9.55 2.94
C ASN A 97 -14.13 -10.03 1.51
N ILE A 98 -13.09 -10.26 0.70
CA ILE A 98 -13.21 -10.82 -0.65
C ILE A 98 -13.89 -12.18 -0.60
N THR A 99 -13.43 -13.06 0.28
CA THR A 99 -13.97 -14.43 0.41
C THR A 99 -15.44 -14.42 0.82
N SER A 100 -15.80 -13.56 1.77
CA SER A 100 -17.18 -13.41 2.25
C SER A 100 -18.10 -12.89 1.15
N ALA A 101 -17.62 -11.97 0.34
CA ALA A 101 -18.37 -11.46 -0.80
C ALA A 101 -18.61 -12.56 -1.86
N PHE A 102 -17.55 -13.25 -2.30
CA PHE A 102 -17.71 -14.34 -3.26
C PHE A 102 -18.61 -15.46 -2.73
N ALA A 103 -18.43 -15.88 -1.47
CA ALA A 103 -19.28 -16.94 -0.88
C ALA A 103 -20.76 -16.54 -0.77
N ARG A 104 -21.06 -15.24 -0.66
CA ARG A 104 -22.42 -14.70 -0.62
C ARG A 104 -23.05 -14.66 -2.01
N HIS A 105 -22.31 -14.23 -3.02
CA HIS A 105 -22.81 -14.02 -4.37
C HIS A 105 -22.76 -15.28 -5.24
N ASP A 106 -21.86 -16.22 -4.92
CA ASP A 106 -21.78 -17.53 -5.54
C ASP A 106 -21.70 -18.64 -4.46
N PRO A 107 -22.81 -18.93 -3.79
CA PRO A 107 -22.84 -19.90 -2.67
C PRO A 107 -22.51 -21.33 -3.08
N GLN A 108 -22.66 -21.67 -4.36
CA GLN A 108 -22.34 -23.00 -4.87
C GLN A 108 -20.83 -23.31 -4.80
N ASN A 109 -19.99 -22.29 -4.94
CA ASN A 109 -18.54 -22.37 -4.88
C ASN A 109 -17.94 -21.87 -3.55
N ALA A 110 -18.77 -21.59 -2.54
CA ALA A 110 -18.35 -20.98 -1.27
C ALA A 110 -17.22 -21.75 -0.57
N ASP A 111 -17.24 -23.08 -0.59
CA ASP A 111 -16.21 -23.90 0.05
C ASP A 111 -14.87 -23.82 -0.70
N ILE A 112 -14.90 -23.67 -2.02
CA ILE A 112 -13.70 -23.46 -2.83
C ILE A 112 -13.07 -22.11 -2.46
N TYR A 113 -13.87 -21.05 -2.37
CA TYR A 113 -13.38 -19.71 -1.99
C TYR A 113 -12.77 -19.71 -0.59
N ARG A 114 -13.42 -20.36 0.39
CA ARG A 114 -12.90 -20.48 1.76
C ARG A 114 -11.59 -21.27 1.81
N ALA A 115 -11.50 -22.39 1.07
CA ALA A 115 -10.28 -23.19 1.02
C ALA A 115 -9.11 -22.41 0.40
N ASN A 116 -9.35 -21.71 -0.72
CA ASN A 116 -8.37 -20.86 -1.38
C ASN A 116 -7.90 -19.70 -0.46
N ALA A 117 -8.83 -19.05 0.21
CA ALA A 117 -8.53 -17.97 1.17
C ALA A 117 -7.68 -18.48 2.33
N ALA A 118 -8.02 -19.63 2.92
CA ALA A 118 -7.25 -20.22 4.00
C ALA A 118 -5.80 -20.54 3.56
N ALA A 119 -5.64 -21.13 2.38
CA ALA A 119 -4.32 -21.42 1.80
C ALA A 119 -3.53 -20.12 1.52
N TYR A 120 -4.18 -19.09 0.97
CA TYR A 120 -3.53 -17.82 0.65
C TYR A 120 -3.13 -17.05 1.91
N LYS A 121 -4.00 -16.98 2.92
CA LYS A 121 -3.67 -16.36 4.23
C LYS A 121 -2.49 -17.06 4.89
N THR A 122 -2.45 -18.40 4.86
CA THR A 122 -1.30 -19.16 5.35
C THR A 122 -0.03 -18.80 4.60
N LYS A 123 -0.09 -18.69 3.26
CA LYS A 123 1.05 -18.31 2.45
C LYS A 123 1.53 -16.89 2.75
N ILE A 124 0.63 -15.92 2.93
CA ILE A 124 0.97 -14.55 3.34
C ILE A 124 1.70 -14.57 4.68
N SER A 125 1.11 -15.18 5.72
CA SER A 125 1.70 -15.25 7.05
C SER A 125 3.09 -15.92 7.03
N GLN A 126 3.22 -17.07 6.41
CA GLN A 126 4.50 -17.79 6.32
C GLN A 126 5.59 -17.02 5.59
N THR A 127 5.21 -16.16 4.65
CA THR A 127 6.16 -15.32 3.91
C THR A 127 6.57 -14.08 4.69
N ILE A 128 5.61 -13.43 5.38
CA ILE A 128 5.83 -12.10 5.96
C ILE A 128 6.25 -12.16 7.44
N GLU A 129 5.76 -13.11 8.23
CA GLU A 129 6.12 -13.21 9.65
C GLU A 129 7.64 -13.30 9.90
N PRO A 130 8.42 -14.10 9.16
CA PRO A 130 9.88 -14.14 9.37
C PRO A 130 10.57 -12.80 9.06
N LEU A 131 10.05 -12.02 8.09
CA LEU A 131 10.57 -10.70 7.76
C LEU A 131 10.23 -9.68 8.83
N LYS A 132 9.01 -9.75 9.36
CA LYS A 132 8.59 -8.96 10.52
C LYS A 132 9.48 -9.26 11.74
N ASP A 133 9.73 -10.53 12.02
CA ASP A 133 10.59 -10.94 13.14
C ASP A 133 12.02 -10.42 12.97
N ALA A 134 12.56 -10.43 11.75
CA ALA A 134 13.87 -9.86 11.45
C ALA A 134 13.92 -8.34 11.72
N ILE A 135 12.85 -7.61 11.37
CA ILE A 135 12.74 -6.18 11.66
C ILE A 135 12.58 -5.94 13.17
N LEU A 136 11.78 -6.76 13.86
CA LEU A 136 11.58 -6.65 15.31
C LEU A 136 12.84 -7.00 16.11
N ALA A 137 13.79 -7.73 15.55
CA ALA A 137 15.10 -7.98 16.15
C ALA A 137 16.01 -6.74 16.17
N VAL A 138 15.75 -5.73 15.32
CA VAL A 138 16.43 -4.44 15.37
C VAL A 138 16.03 -3.70 16.65
N PRO A 139 16.94 -3.01 17.37
CA PRO A 139 16.58 -2.22 18.55
C PRO A 139 15.48 -1.19 18.26
N GLU A 140 14.56 -0.99 19.21
CA GLU A 140 13.36 -0.17 19.00
C GLU A 140 13.68 1.29 18.64
N ASP A 141 14.75 1.84 19.19
CA ASP A 141 15.24 3.18 18.91
C ASP A 141 15.81 3.34 17.48
N GLN A 142 16.20 2.22 16.86
CA GLN A 142 16.73 2.17 15.49
C GLN A 142 15.70 1.71 14.46
N ARG A 143 14.50 1.28 14.88
CA ARG A 143 13.43 0.86 13.97
C ARG A 143 12.69 2.04 13.37
N TRP A 144 13.28 2.63 12.34
CA TRP A 144 12.71 3.74 11.58
C TRP A 144 12.48 3.33 10.13
N LEU A 145 11.33 3.69 9.59
CA LEU A 145 11.10 3.69 8.16
C LEU A 145 11.09 5.13 7.68
N VAL A 146 12.06 5.48 6.83
CA VAL A 146 12.12 6.77 6.15
C VAL A 146 11.78 6.56 4.69
N SER A 147 10.65 7.08 4.24
CA SER A 147 10.10 6.92 2.89
C SER A 147 9.92 8.27 2.18
N CYS A 148 9.57 8.24 0.91
CA CYS A 148 9.18 9.45 0.22
C CYS A 148 7.76 9.86 0.62
N GLU A 149 6.81 8.94 0.60
CA GLU A 149 5.40 9.16 0.96
C GLU A 149 5.01 8.45 2.26
N GLY A 150 4.03 8.99 2.98
CA GLY A 150 3.45 8.42 4.21
C GLY A 150 2.50 7.25 3.95
N ALA A 151 2.91 6.30 3.10
CA ALA A 151 2.09 5.19 2.63
C ALA A 151 2.21 3.92 3.48
N PHE A 152 3.07 3.90 4.50
CA PHE A 152 3.41 2.68 5.24
C PHE A 152 2.91 2.65 6.68
N SER A 153 2.07 3.60 7.11
CA SER A 153 1.66 3.74 8.51
C SER A 153 1.08 2.45 9.12
N TYR A 154 0.29 1.67 8.37
CA TYR A 154 -0.25 0.39 8.85
C TYR A 154 0.84 -0.69 8.99
N LEU A 155 1.79 -0.78 8.06
CA LEU A 155 2.95 -1.67 8.16
C LEU A 155 3.82 -1.29 9.37
N ILE A 156 4.08 0.00 9.55
CA ILE A 156 4.85 0.56 10.66
C ILE A 156 4.22 0.20 12.00
N ARG A 157 2.90 0.34 12.13
CA ARG A 157 2.16 -0.11 13.30
C ARG A 157 2.39 -1.60 13.59
N ASP A 158 2.23 -2.45 12.56
CA ASP A 158 2.36 -3.90 12.71
C ASP A 158 3.79 -4.34 13.06
N TYR A 159 4.78 -3.55 12.66
CA TYR A 159 6.21 -3.83 12.87
C TYR A 159 6.81 -3.04 14.05
N ASN A 160 5.98 -2.30 14.79
CA ASN A 160 6.39 -1.44 15.90
C ASN A 160 7.61 -0.56 15.52
N MET A 161 7.48 0.14 14.40
CA MET A 161 8.49 1.06 13.86
C MET A 161 8.06 2.51 14.10
N LYS A 162 8.99 3.43 13.85
CA LYS A 162 8.72 4.87 13.74
C LYS A 162 8.74 5.28 12.29
N GLU A 163 7.96 6.30 11.95
CA GLU A 163 7.79 6.81 10.59
C GLU A 163 8.39 8.19 10.40
N LEU A 164 9.05 8.39 9.26
CA LEU A 164 9.44 9.68 8.76
C LEU A 164 9.32 9.68 7.24
N TYR A 165 8.72 10.71 6.66
CA TYR A 165 8.52 10.78 5.21
C TYR A 165 8.70 12.20 4.69
N LEU A 166 9.00 12.31 3.38
CA LEU A 166 9.20 13.59 2.71
C LEU A 166 7.88 14.34 2.51
N TRP A 167 6.81 13.61 2.13
CA TRP A 167 5.46 14.18 2.00
C TRP A 167 4.39 13.18 2.47
N PRO A 168 3.27 13.69 3.01
CA PRO A 168 2.27 12.83 3.65
C PRO A 168 1.48 11.96 2.67
N MET A 169 1.01 12.53 1.57
CA MET A 169 0.17 11.86 0.55
C MET A 169 0.16 12.71 -0.72
N ASN A 170 0.14 12.07 -1.90
CA ASN A 170 -0.17 12.64 -3.23
C ASN A 170 0.10 14.16 -3.36
N ALA A 171 1.24 14.62 -2.86
CA ALA A 171 1.49 16.04 -2.77
C ALA A 171 1.87 16.61 -4.15
N ASP A 172 1.16 17.62 -4.61
CA ASP A 172 1.50 18.36 -5.82
C ASP A 172 2.90 18.97 -5.76
N ALA A 173 3.40 19.22 -4.55
CA ALA A 173 4.71 19.79 -4.27
C ALA A 173 5.66 18.76 -3.62
N GLN A 174 5.96 17.68 -4.30
CA GLN A 174 6.85 16.62 -3.83
C GLN A 174 8.31 17.10 -3.77
N GLY A 175 8.98 16.76 -2.67
CA GLY A 175 10.42 17.02 -2.53
C GLY A 175 10.79 18.50 -2.41
N THR A 176 9.94 19.33 -1.81
CA THR A 176 10.30 20.73 -1.53
C THR A 176 11.53 20.82 -0.63
N PRO A 177 12.34 21.89 -0.74
CA PRO A 177 13.51 22.06 0.12
C PRO A 177 13.20 21.99 1.62
N GLN A 178 12.00 22.42 2.03
CA GLN A 178 11.58 22.36 3.42
C GLN A 178 11.29 20.92 3.87
N GLN A 179 10.61 20.12 3.03
CA GLN A 179 10.34 18.70 3.27
C GLN A 179 11.65 17.90 3.36
N VAL A 180 12.55 18.11 2.39
CA VAL A 180 13.88 17.46 2.37
C VAL A 180 14.67 17.81 3.63
N ARG A 181 14.72 19.09 4.03
CA ARG A 181 15.41 19.55 5.25
C ARG A 181 14.85 18.88 6.50
N LYS A 182 13.52 18.85 6.66
CA LYS A 182 12.85 18.19 7.79
C LYS A 182 13.32 16.74 7.95
N VAL A 183 13.38 16.00 6.83
CA VAL A 183 13.79 14.59 6.86
C VAL A 183 15.29 14.45 7.13
N ILE A 184 16.15 15.32 6.55
CA ILE A 184 17.59 15.35 6.85
C ILE A 184 17.84 15.55 8.34
N ASP A 185 17.18 16.54 8.95
CA ASP A 185 17.31 16.83 10.38
C ASP A 185 16.85 15.62 11.21
N GLY A 186 15.67 15.03 10.90
CA GLY A 186 15.17 13.84 11.59
C GLY A 186 16.07 12.60 11.46
N VAL A 187 16.65 12.37 10.28
CA VAL A 187 17.60 11.26 10.05
C VAL A 187 18.87 11.45 10.88
N ARG A 188 19.42 12.68 10.96
CA ARG A 188 20.60 12.99 11.77
C ARG A 188 20.34 12.88 13.26
N ASP A 189 19.24 13.47 13.73
CA ASP A 189 18.89 13.51 15.15
C ASP A 189 18.66 12.11 15.74
N ASN A 190 18.18 11.18 14.92
CA ASN A 190 17.89 9.81 15.33
C ASN A 190 18.91 8.76 14.82
N ASN A 191 20.00 9.20 14.14
CA ASN A 191 21.01 8.31 13.55
C ASN A 191 20.41 7.18 12.69
N ILE A 192 19.44 7.53 11.84
CA ILE A 192 18.70 6.54 11.05
C ILE A 192 19.61 5.93 9.96
N PRO A 193 19.75 4.59 9.89
CA PRO A 193 20.74 3.96 9.03
C PRO A 193 20.37 3.98 7.55
N ALA A 194 19.09 3.98 7.21
CA ALA A 194 18.62 3.84 5.83
C ALA A 194 17.42 4.71 5.50
N VAL A 195 17.36 5.15 4.24
CA VAL A 195 16.27 5.92 3.62
C VAL A 195 15.81 5.19 2.37
N PHE A 196 14.51 5.13 2.15
CA PHE A 196 13.87 4.42 1.03
C PHE A 196 13.03 5.38 0.20
N CYS A 197 12.53 4.91 -0.95
CA CYS A 197 11.54 5.63 -1.74
C CYS A 197 10.68 4.65 -2.54
N GLU A 198 9.46 5.04 -2.87
CA GLU A 198 8.51 4.23 -3.61
C GLU A 198 8.85 4.18 -5.10
N SER A 199 8.41 3.09 -5.76
CA SER A 199 8.63 2.88 -7.21
C SER A 199 7.88 3.87 -8.10
N THR A 200 6.81 4.45 -7.58
CA THR A 200 5.88 5.32 -8.32
C THR A 200 6.32 6.78 -8.38
N VAL A 201 7.34 7.17 -7.61
CA VAL A 201 7.79 8.56 -7.50
C VAL A 201 9.29 8.70 -7.78
N SER A 202 9.75 9.96 -7.95
CA SER A 202 11.18 10.23 -8.11
C SER A 202 11.96 9.90 -6.85
N GLN A 203 12.99 9.09 -6.98
CA GLN A 203 13.88 8.69 -5.88
C GLN A 203 14.93 9.77 -5.53
N ALA A 204 15.05 10.81 -6.36
CA ALA A 204 16.09 11.83 -6.20
C ALA A 204 16.08 12.52 -4.83
N PRO A 205 14.92 12.92 -4.24
CA PRO A 205 14.88 13.52 -2.91
C PRO A 205 15.40 12.58 -1.79
N ALA A 206 15.00 11.29 -1.80
CA ALA A 206 15.48 10.31 -0.83
C ALA A 206 16.98 10.05 -0.96
N GLN A 207 17.49 9.95 -2.19
CA GLN A 207 18.93 9.83 -2.45
C GLN A 207 19.69 11.08 -2.00
N GLN A 208 19.11 12.27 -2.11
CA GLN A 208 19.69 13.49 -1.56
C GLN A 208 19.79 13.40 -0.03
N VAL A 209 18.70 13.01 0.66
CA VAL A 209 18.72 12.80 2.11
C VAL A 209 19.84 11.85 2.51
N ALA A 210 19.95 10.70 1.85
CA ALA A 210 20.99 9.71 2.12
C ALA A 210 22.39 10.30 1.97
N ARG A 211 22.67 11.02 0.87
CA ARG A 211 23.99 11.67 0.66
C ARG A 211 24.32 12.72 1.72
N GLU A 212 23.35 13.54 2.10
CA GLU A 212 23.57 14.64 3.04
C GLU A 212 23.68 14.20 4.51
N THR A 213 23.09 13.04 4.84
CA THR A 213 23.13 12.50 6.21
C THR A 213 24.20 11.44 6.41
N GLY A 214 24.73 10.86 5.34
CA GLY A 214 25.61 9.69 5.38
C GLY A 214 24.88 8.38 5.63
N SER A 215 23.53 8.38 5.64
CA SER A 215 22.75 7.16 5.69
C SER A 215 22.79 6.41 4.34
N THR A 216 22.41 5.13 4.36
CA THR A 216 22.34 4.32 3.14
C THR A 216 21.02 4.61 2.41
N TYR A 217 21.06 4.75 1.07
CA TYR A 217 19.86 4.58 0.27
C TYR A 217 19.52 3.08 0.23
N GLY A 218 18.47 2.69 0.97
CA GLY A 218 18.10 1.29 1.21
C GLY A 218 17.46 0.61 0.00
N GLY A 219 16.92 1.40 -0.93
CA GLY A 219 16.33 0.89 -2.15
C GLY A 219 14.89 1.34 -2.40
N VAL A 220 14.26 0.67 -3.36
CA VAL A 220 12.90 0.94 -3.82
C VAL A 220 11.90 0.09 -3.04
N LEU A 221 10.83 0.73 -2.56
CA LEU A 221 9.66 0.08 -1.97
C LEU A 221 8.52 0.06 -2.97
N TYR A 222 7.70 -0.96 -2.92
CA TYR A 222 6.52 -1.08 -3.76
C TYR A 222 5.27 -0.93 -2.89
N VAL A 223 4.34 -0.08 -3.30
CA VAL A 223 3.11 0.22 -2.55
C VAL A 223 1.86 0.22 -3.44
N ASP A 224 1.84 1.02 -4.52
CA ASP A 224 0.63 1.29 -5.30
C ASP A 224 0.62 0.59 -6.67
N SER A 225 1.69 -0.14 -7.01
CA SER A 225 1.81 -0.77 -8.32
C SER A 225 2.47 -2.13 -8.24
N LEU A 226 1.99 -3.02 -9.09
CA LEU A 226 2.66 -4.28 -9.43
C LEU A 226 3.53 -4.06 -10.66
N THR A 227 4.51 -4.95 -10.85
CA THR A 227 5.32 -4.98 -12.07
C THR A 227 4.75 -5.97 -13.08
N GLU A 228 5.32 -5.95 -14.29
CA GLU A 228 5.08 -7.00 -15.27
C GLU A 228 5.47 -8.38 -14.70
N ALA A 229 5.02 -9.45 -15.37
CA ALA A 229 5.18 -10.82 -14.89
C ALA A 229 6.65 -11.26 -14.67
N ASP A 230 7.59 -10.65 -15.37
CA ASP A 230 9.03 -10.86 -15.25
C ASP A 230 9.73 -9.86 -14.32
N GLY A 231 9.00 -8.94 -13.75
CA GLY A 231 9.51 -7.94 -12.80
C GLY A 231 9.57 -8.44 -11.35
N PRO A 232 10.06 -7.60 -10.43
CA PRO A 232 10.29 -8.01 -9.03
C PRO A 232 9.01 -8.23 -8.21
N VAL A 233 7.90 -7.58 -8.55
CA VAL A 233 6.64 -7.64 -7.79
C VAL A 233 5.42 -7.89 -8.68
N PRO A 234 5.34 -9.06 -9.35
CA PRO A 234 4.21 -9.38 -10.22
C PRO A 234 2.92 -9.70 -9.47
N THR A 235 2.98 -9.95 -8.17
CA THR A 235 1.82 -10.28 -7.34
C THR A 235 1.78 -9.46 -6.06
N TYR A 236 0.60 -9.37 -5.46
CA TYR A 236 0.43 -8.72 -4.15
C TYR A 236 1.32 -9.34 -3.06
N LEU A 237 1.49 -10.66 -3.06
CA LEU A 237 2.39 -11.31 -2.11
C LEU A 237 3.84 -10.91 -2.34
N ASP A 238 4.28 -10.77 -3.60
CA ASP A 238 5.62 -10.30 -3.93
C ASP A 238 5.81 -8.83 -3.51
N LEU A 239 4.77 -7.99 -3.65
CA LEU A 239 4.79 -6.60 -3.20
C LEU A 239 5.07 -6.53 -1.70
N LEU A 240 4.35 -7.27 -0.88
CA LEU A 240 4.57 -7.33 0.57
C LEU A 240 5.94 -7.91 0.92
N ARG A 241 6.35 -9.00 0.25
CA ARG A 241 7.61 -9.68 0.50
C ARG A 241 8.81 -8.80 0.14
N VAL A 242 8.87 -8.31 -1.10
CA VAL A 242 10.02 -7.51 -1.58
C VAL A 242 10.17 -6.21 -0.79
N THR A 243 9.06 -5.55 -0.48
CA THR A 243 9.06 -4.35 0.35
C THR A 243 9.58 -4.64 1.76
N SER A 244 9.09 -5.70 2.42
CA SER A 244 9.58 -6.09 3.75
C SER A 244 11.04 -6.55 3.75
N GLU A 245 11.49 -7.31 2.74
CA GLU A 245 12.89 -7.71 2.55
C GLU A 245 13.80 -6.49 2.38
N THR A 246 13.38 -5.51 1.57
CA THR A 246 14.13 -4.28 1.32
C THR A 246 14.30 -3.46 2.61
N ILE A 247 13.21 -3.33 3.39
CA ILE A 247 13.24 -2.65 4.69
C ILE A 247 14.19 -3.38 5.65
N ALA A 248 14.02 -4.69 5.82
CA ALA A 248 14.86 -5.49 6.72
C ALA A 248 16.36 -5.40 6.35
N ALA A 249 16.68 -5.51 5.06
CA ALA A 249 18.06 -5.39 4.57
C ALA A 249 18.66 -3.99 4.80
N GLY A 250 17.87 -2.94 4.74
CA GLY A 250 18.35 -1.58 5.01
C GLY A 250 18.61 -1.30 6.49
N LEU A 251 17.82 -1.90 7.38
CA LEU A 251 17.94 -1.71 8.83
C LEU A 251 19.04 -2.55 9.47
N THR A 252 19.50 -3.62 8.83
CA THR A 252 20.47 -4.60 9.39
C THR A 252 21.89 -4.44 8.85
N LYS A 253 22.19 -3.34 8.13
CA LYS A 253 23.52 -3.05 7.56
C LYS A 253 24.45 -2.32 8.49
#